data_362efb198fac58ffaeba4d7967a62ab7
#
_entry.id   362efb198fac58ffaeba4d7967a62ab7
#
_cell.length_a   1.000
_cell.length_b   1.000
_cell.length_c   1.000
_cell.angle_alpha   90.00
_cell.angle_beta   90.00
_cell.angle_gamma   90.00
#
_symmetry.space_group_name_H-M   'P 1'
#
loop_
_entity.id
_entity.type
_entity.pdbx_description
1 polymer ?
#
loop_
_entity_poly.entity_id
_entity_poly.type
_entity_poly.pdbx_seq_one_letter_code
_entity_poly.pdbx_strand_id
1 'polypeptide(L)'
;MYKIMIIDDNHISVDGICHNIDWSDLNAEVACKAYDGQQALDYLQNNMVDLIISDIEMPQLDGLSLAQNALKINSSIKIILISAFDKFEYAKQAIRLGAFDYIEKPLDYSYLKKIIRNALSMLNKEQRNLEILKQSRPIMIDNFFHKLIQSSSDEARYTLSNYADYLQLNLDYHYYQAIVIQIQNATDIKEKKGIEEYHIKLMSMSDTIKELFNEHFSLIHTLTSFDEIVLVIAHNYSNQKYFYN
;
A
#
# COMPACT_ATOMS: atom_id res chain seq x y z
N MET A 1 3.04 1.04 16.51
CA MET A 1 2.01 0.85 17.55
C MET A 1 0.68 1.21 16.95
N TYR A 2 -0.33 0.33 17.04
CA TYR A 2 -1.64 0.53 16.43
C TYR A 2 -2.49 1.51 17.24
N LYS A 3 -3.23 2.37 16.53
CA LYS A 3 -4.10 3.39 17.14
C LYS A 3 -5.53 2.90 17.18
N ILE A 4 -6.08 2.80 18.39
CA ILE A 4 -7.42 2.30 18.64
C ILE A 4 -8.34 3.45 19.03
N MET A 5 -9.54 3.47 18.47
CA MET A 5 -10.61 4.36 18.90
C MET A 5 -11.71 3.55 19.55
N ILE A 6 -12.21 3.98 20.70
CA ILE A 6 -13.29 3.34 21.43
C ILE A 6 -14.44 4.32 21.55
N ILE A 7 -15.63 3.89 21.14
CA ILE A 7 -16.82 4.76 21.09
C ILE A 7 -18.02 4.02 21.74
N ASP A 8 -18.60 4.65 22.73
CA ASP A 8 -19.83 4.21 23.39
C ASP A 8 -20.39 5.44 24.15
N ASP A 9 -21.67 5.72 24.08
CA ASP A 9 -22.29 6.84 24.80
C ASP A 9 -22.28 6.63 26.33
N ASN A 10 -22.07 5.39 26.76
CA ASN A 10 -21.85 5.03 28.16
C ASN A 10 -20.34 5.07 28.49
N HIS A 11 -19.95 6.10 29.25
CA HIS A 11 -18.57 6.27 29.73
C HIS A 11 -18.00 5.04 30.46
N ILE A 12 -18.86 4.31 31.23
CA ILE A 12 -18.43 3.11 31.96
C ILE A 12 -18.02 2.00 30.99
N SER A 13 -18.72 1.85 29.87
CA SER A 13 -18.36 0.90 28.82
C SER A 13 -16.99 1.23 28.21
N VAL A 14 -16.77 2.50 27.83
CA VAL A 14 -15.48 2.97 27.28
C VAL A 14 -14.35 2.70 28.27
N ASP A 15 -14.51 3.09 29.54
CA ASP A 15 -13.49 2.89 30.57
C ASP A 15 -13.30 1.41 30.88
N GLY A 16 -14.38 0.62 30.86
CA GLY A 16 -14.32 -0.84 31.02
C GLY A 16 -13.44 -1.49 29.95
N ILE A 17 -13.62 -1.14 28.66
CA ILE A 17 -12.78 -1.66 27.58
C ILE A 17 -11.33 -1.19 27.76
N CYS A 18 -11.12 0.09 28.08
CA CYS A 18 -9.79 0.65 28.25
C CYS A 18 -8.97 -0.03 29.36
N HIS A 19 -9.60 -0.37 30.49
CA HIS A 19 -8.89 -0.90 31.67
C HIS A 19 -8.77 -2.43 31.66
N ASN A 20 -9.71 -3.16 31.05
CA ASN A 20 -9.68 -4.62 31.07
C ASN A 20 -8.87 -5.25 29.93
N ILE A 21 -8.38 -4.45 28.98
CA ILE A 21 -7.53 -4.92 27.88
C ILE A 21 -6.12 -4.39 28.09
N ASP A 22 -5.15 -5.30 28.09
CA ASP A 22 -3.74 -4.96 28.07
C ASP A 22 -3.34 -4.60 26.61
N TRP A 23 -3.33 -3.31 26.35
CA TRP A 23 -3.02 -2.75 25.02
C TRP A 23 -1.53 -2.90 24.67
N SER A 24 -0.66 -2.93 25.64
CA SER A 24 0.78 -3.11 25.43
C SER A 24 1.09 -4.49 24.85
N ASP A 25 0.41 -5.54 25.33
CA ASP A 25 0.49 -6.91 24.80
C ASP A 25 0.02 -7.02 23.32
N LEU A 26 -0.79 -6.07 22.88
CA LEU A 26 -1.30 -5.99 21.52
C LEU A 26 -0.49 -5.04 20.61
N ASN A 27 0.58 -4.44 21.12
CA ASN A 27 1.34 -3.37 20.44
C ASN A 27 0.40 -2.24 19.95
N ALA A 28 -0.56 -1.85 20.81
CA ALA A 28 -1.61 -0.89 20.50
C ALA A 28 -1.72 0.17 21.61
N GLU A 29 -2.37 1.27 21.28
CA GLU A 29 -2.74 2.33 22.22
C GLU A 29 -4.16 2.83 21.95
N VAL A 30 -4.86 3.26 22.98
CA VAL A 30 -6.14 3.95 22.83
C VAL A 30 -5.85 5.40 22.49
N ALA A 31 -5.93 5.73 21.22
CA ALA A 31 -5.65 7.07 20.68
C ALA A 31 -6.82 8.04 20.87
N CYS A 32 -8.04 7.51 20.93
CA CYS A 32 -9.26 8.31 21.11
C CYS A 32 -10.32 7.53 21.90
N LYS A 33 -10.97 8.25 22.82
CA LYS A 33 -12.22 7.86 23.45
C LYS A 33 -13.27 8.86 22.99
N ALA A 34 -14.35 8.38 22.38
CA ALA A 34 -15.48 9.20 21.96
C ALA A 34 -16.76 8.71 22.63
N TYR A 35 -17.69 9.63 22.85
CA TYR A 35 -18.94 9.35 23.53
C TYR A 35 -20.16 9.59 22.64
N ASP A 36 -19.92 9.90 21.38
CA ASP A 36 -20.91 9.91 20.32
C ASP A 36 -20.23 9.74 18.95
N GLY A 37 -21.02 9.41 17.94
CA GLY A 37 -20.52 9.14 16.60
C GLY A 37 -19.99 10.38 15.89
N GLN A 38 -20.47 11.60 16.21
CA GLN A 38 -20.00 12.83 15.60
C GLN A 38 -18.61 13.19 16.10
N GLN A 39 -18.38 13.10 17.41
CA GLN A 39 -17.05 13.29 18.00
C GLN A 39 -16.03 12.33 17.39
N ALA A 40 -16.41 11.07 17.18
CA ALA A 40 -15.56 10.08 16.53
C ALA A 40 -15.21 10.47 15.08
N LEU A 41 -16.20 10.92 14.30
CA LEU A 41 -15.99 11.38 12.93
C LEU A 41 -15.09 12.61 12.84
N ASP A 42 -15.29 13.59 13.70
CA ASP A 42 -14.47 14.80 13.75
C ASP A 42 -12.99 14.47 14.04
N TYR A 43 -12.76 13.50 14.92
CA TYR A 43 -11.41 13.01 15.19
C TYR A 43 -10.79 12.34 13.96
N LEU A 44 -11.55 11.51 13.24
CA LEU A 44 -11.08 10.77 12.06
C LEU A 44 -10.70 11.68 10.88
N GLN A 45 -11.22 12.90 10.82
CA GLN A 45 -10.86 13.85 9.75
C GLN A 45 -9.40 14.29 9.81
N ASN A 46 -8.81 14.30 11.01
CA ASN A 46 -7.46 14.84 11.22
C ASN A 46 -6.48 13.81 11.81
N ASN A 47 -6.94 12.61 12.13
CA ASN A 47 -6.13 11.62 12.82
C ASN A 47 -6.29 10.23 12.16
N MET A 48 -5.20 9.49 12.12
CA MET A 48 -5.22 8.09 11.67
C MET A 48 -5.61 7.17 12.81
N VAL A 49 -6.49 6.22 12.52
CA VAL A 49 -6.94 5.16 13.41
C VAL A 49 -6.87 3.84 12.66
N ASP A 50 -6.38 2.79 13.30
CA ASP A 50 -6.24 1.47 12.72
C ASP A 50 -7.44 0.57 13.00
N LEU A 51 -8.00 0.70 14.21
CA LEU A 51 -9.13 -0.10 14.67
C LEU A 51 -10.14 0.77 15.43
N ILE A 52 -11.40 0.63 15.08
CA ILE A 52 -12.56 1.24 15.75
C ILE A 52 -13.31 0.15 16.50
N ILE A 53 -13.62 0.40 17.78
CA ILE A 53 -14.52 -0.40 18.61
C ILE A 53 -15.69 0.50 18.98
N SER A 54 -16.86 0.26 18.41
CA SER A 54 -18.02 1.16 18.56
C SER A 54 -19.26 0.43 19.00
N ASP A 55 -19.95 1.02 19.97
CA ASP A 55 -21.35 0.68 20.18
C ASP A 55 -22.19 1.01 18.95
N ILE A 56 -23.23 0.25 18.68
CA ILE A 56 -24.16 0.53 17.58
C ILE A 56 -25.20 1.56 18.00
N GLU A 57 -25.76 1.41 19.19
CA GLU A 57 -26.87 2.25 19.63
C GLU A 57 -26.37 3.49 20.36
N MET A 58 -26.10 4.54 19.60
CA MET A 58 -25.68 5.83 20.12
C MET A 58 -26.60 6.95 19.61
N PRO A 59 -26.80 8.04 20.39
CA PRO A 59 -27.58 9.18 19.95
C PRO A 59 -26.89 9.91 18.78
N GLN A 60 -27.71 10.58 17.95
CA GLN A 60 -27.32 11.40 16.80
C GLN A 60 -26.74 10.59 15.62
N LEU A 61 -25.59 9.98 15.77
CA LEU A 61 -24.94 9.15 14.76
C LEU A 61 -24.69 7.77 15.36
N ASP A 62 -25.40 6.76 14.86
CA ASP A 62 -25.24 5.37 15.29
C ASP A 62 -23.92 4.75 14.79
N GLY A 63 -23.50 3.63 15.41
CA GLY A 63 -22.24 2.97 15.10
C GLY A 63 -22.17 2.39 13.68
N LEU A 64 -23.30 2.03 13.06
CA LEU A 64 -23.33 1.54 11.67
C LEU A 64 -23.09 2.70 10.69
N SER A 65 -23.74 3.85 10.92
CA SER A 65 -23.53 5.06 10.13
C SER A 65 -22.09 5.59 10.30
N LEU A 66 -21.56 5.56 11.53
CA LEU A 66 -20.16 5.87 11.80
C LEU A 66 -19.22 4.94 11.02
N ALA A 67 -19.44 3.62 11.07
CA ALA A 67 -18.65 2.63 10.36
C ALA A 67 -18.61 2.91 8.85
N GLN A 68 -19.79 3.20 8.26
CA GLN A 68 -19.87 3.53 6.84
C GLN A 68 -19.07 4.77 6.47
N ASN A 69 -19.11 5.81 7.29
CA ASN A 69 -18.35 7.04 7.05
C ASN A 69 -16.85 6.84 7.30
N ALA A 70 -16.46 6.11 8.33
CA ALA A 70 -15.07 5.79 8.62
C ALA A 70 -14.39 5.01 7.47
N LEU A 71 -15.09 4.03 6.89
CA LEU A 71 -14.59 3.25 5.75
C LEU A 71 -14.50 4.07 4.46
N LYS A 72 -15.30 5.13 4.29
CA LYS A 72 -15.14 6.08 3.17
C LYS A 72 -13.91 6.97 3.34
N ILE A 73 -13.56 7.32 4.58
CA ILE A 73 -12.35 8.11 4.90
C ILE A 73 -11.10 7.24 4.70
N ASN A 74 -11.11 6.04 5.26
CA ASN A 74 -10.02 5.07 5.12
C ASN A 74 -10.55 3.64 5.11
N SER A 75 -10.53 3.00 3.96
CA SER A 75 -11.02 1.62 3.76
C SER A 75 -10.20 0.55 4.47
N SER A 76 -9.02 0.87 4.97
CA SER A 76 -8.15 -0.06 5.70
C SER A 76 -8.50 -0.19 7.18
N ILE A 77 -9.30 0.72 7.74
CA ILE A 77 -9.72 0.69 9.14
C ILE A 77 -10.47 -0.61 9.41
N LYS A 78 -10.11 -1.32 10.48
CA LYS A 78 -10.91 -2.44 10.98
C LYS A 78 -11.95 -1.92 11.97
N ILE A 79 -13.17 -2.46 11.91
CA ILE A 79 -14.28 -1.99 12.73
C ILE A 79 -14.88 -3.19 13.46
N ILE A 80 -14.93 -3.11 14.79
CA ILE A 80 -15.65 -4.04 15.66
C ILE A 80 -16.86 -3.30 16.18
N LEU A 81 -18.05 -3.84 15.90
CA LEU A 81 -19.31 -3.29 16.37
C LEU A 81 -19.79 -4.05 17.60
N ILE A 82 -20.30 -3.32 18.59
CA ILE A 82 -20.81 -3.86 19.83
C ILE A 82 -22.31 -3.50 19.90
N SER A 83 -23.15 -4.40 20.38
CA SER A 83 -24.59 -4.15 20.53
C SER A 83 -25.15 -4.81 21.79
N ALA A 84 -26.13 -4.14 22.42
CA ALA A 84 -26.84 -4.68 23.54
C ALA A 84 -28.00 -5.63 23.13
N PHE A 85 -28.39 -5.65 21.86
CA PHE A 85 -29.53 -6.40 21.37
C PHE A 85 -29.11 -7.46 20.36
N ASP A 86 -29.65 -8.67 20.55
CA ASP A 86 -29.62 -9.74 19.55
C ASP A 86 -30.55 -9.36 18.38
N LYS A 87 -30.23 -8.31 17.66
CA LYS A 87 -30.90 -7.92 16.44
C LYS A 87 -30.15 -8.50 15.24
N PHE A 88 -30.63 -9.62 14.76
CA PHE A 88 -30.11 -10.24 13.52
C PHE A 88 -29.89 -9.24 12.39
N GLU A 89 -30.72 -8.18 12.30
CA GLU A 89 -30.59 -7.14 11.30
C GLU A 89 -29.31 -6.28 11.49
N TYR A 90 -28.84 -6.05 12.72
CA TYR A 90 -27.58 -5.31 12.96
C TYR A 90 -26.36 -6.13 12.53
N ALA A 91 -26.34 -7.41 12.89
CA ALA A 91 -25.28 -8.31 12.44
C ALA A 91 -25.21 -8.40 10.91
N LYS A 92 -26.38 -8.50 10.24
CA LYS A 92 -26.47 -8.51 8.78
C LYS A 92 -26.00 -7.20 8.13
N GLN A 93 -26.30 -6.06 8.74
CA GLN A 93 -25.82 -4.76 8.26
C GLN A 93 -24.33 -4.61 8.48
N ALA A 94 -23.80 -5.01 9.64
CA ALA A 94 -22.36 -5.01 9.94
C ALA A 94 -21.56 -5.81 8.90
N ILE A 95 -22.02 -7.01 8.56
CA ILE A 95 -21.39 -7.85 7.52
C ILE A 95 -21.42 -7.16 6.15
N ARG A 96 -22.56 -6.56 5.77
CA ARG A 96 -22.70 -5.86 4.48
C ARG A 96 -21.79 -4.62 4.38
N LEU A 97 -21.55 -3.95 5.50
CA LEU A 97 -20.64 -2.80 5.58
C LEU A 97 -19.17 -3.22 5.55
N GLY A 98 -18.87 -4.50 5.76
CA GLY A 98 -17.49 -4.99 5.87
C GLY A 98 -16.87 -4.74 7.24
N ALA A 99 -17.68 -4.66 8.31
CA ALA A 99 -17.16 -4.66 9.67
C ALA A 99 -16.34 -5.94 9.90
N PHE A 100 -15.26 -5.80 10.67
CA PHE A 100 -14.38 -6.92 10.96
C PHE A 100 -15.06 -7.97 11.83
N ASP A 101 -15.81 -7.51 12.84
CA ASP A 101 -16.58 -8.38 13.71
C ASP A 101 -17.77 -7.64 14.36
N TYR A 102 -18.68 -8.42 14.92
CA TYR A 102 -19.84 -7.96 15.66
C TYR A 102 -19.92 -8.74 16.99
N ILE A 103 -20.05 -8.03 18.10
CA ILE A 103 -20.01 -8.59 19.45
C ILE A 103 -21.23 -8.16 20.25
N GLU A 104 -21.88 -9.10 20.93
CA GLU A 104 -23.03 -8.83 21.79
C GLU A 104 -22.59 -8.51 23.21
N LYS A 105 -23.30 -7.56 23.84
CA LYS A 105 -23.20 -7.30 25.28
C LYS A 105 -23.99 -8.37 26.06
N PRO A 106 -23.53 -8.86 27.24
CA PRO A 106 -22.39 -8.33 28.01
C PRO A 106 -21.02 -8.74 27.43
N LEU A 107 -20.05 -7.81 27.49
CA LEU A 107 -18.75 -8.04 26.94
C LEU A 107 -17.92 -9.06 27.74
N ASP A 108 -17.49 -10.11 27.08
CA ASP A 108 -16.35 -10.91 27.54
C ASP A 108 -15.06 -10.26 27.03
N TYR A 109 -14.31 -9.63 27.95
CA TYR A 109 -13.07 -8.92 27.59
C TYR A 109 -11.98 -9.87 27.07
N SER A 110 -11.99 -11.14 27.47
CA SER A 110 -11.06 -12.14 26.94
C SER A 110 -11.36 -12.45 25.46
N TYR A 111 -12.65 -12.57 25.14
CA TYR A 111 -13.12 -12.74 23.77
C TYR A 111 -12.86 -11.47 22.93
N LEU A 112 -13.19 -10.30 23.44
CA LEU A 112 -12.91 -9.02 22.77
C LEU A 112 -11.42 -8.86 22.49
N LYS A 113 -10.53 -9.16 23.47
CA LYS A 113 -9.08 -9.14 23.27
C LYS A 113 -8.64 -10.06 22.14
N LYS A 114 -9.23 -11.26 22.03
CA LYS A 114 -8.95 -12.20 20.92
C LYS A 114 -9.36 -11.63 19.56
N ILE A 115 -10.52 -11.00 19.45
CA ILE A 115 -11.00 -10.38 18.22
C ILE A 115 -10.11 -9.21 17.82
N ILE A 116 -9.74 -8.35 18.77
CA ILE A 116 -8.79 -7.25 18.53
C ILE A 116 -7.47 -7.79 17.98
N ARG A 117 -6.89 -8.83 18.62
CA ARG A 117 -5.64 -9.45 18.15
C ARG A 117 -5.76 -9.97 16.72
N ASN A 118 -6.88 -10.56 16.35
CA ASN A 118 -7.14 -11.04 15.00
C ASN A 118 -7.20 -9.87 14.00
N ALA A 119 -7.89 -8.77 14.34
CA ALA A 119 -7.99 -7.57 13.53
C ALA A 119 -6.61 -6.95 13.28
N LEU A 120 -5.80 -6.80 14.34
CA LEU A 120 -4.44 -6.26 14.24
C LEU A 120 -3.49 -7.19 13.47
N SER A 121 -3.65 -8.50 13.61
CA SER A 121 -2.90 -9.47 12.82
C SER A 121 -3.21 -9.37 11.33
N MET A 122 -4.47 -9.14 10.97
CA MET A 122 -4.89 -8.93 9.58
C MET A 122 -4.30 -7.64 9.01
N LEU A 123 -4.35 -6.54 9.77
CA LEU A 123 -3.70 -5.26 9.39
C LEU A 123 -2.20 -5.44 9.13
N ASN A 124 -1.50 -6.13 10.03
CA ASN A 124 -0.07 -6.43 9.87
C ASN A 124 0.21 -7.22 8.59
N LYS A 125 -0.62 -8.23 8.29
CA LYS A 125 -0.49 -9.03 7.07
C LYS A 125 -0.73 -8.20 5.82
N GLU A 126 -1.73 -7.33 5.83
CA GLU A 126 -2.04 -6.41 4.73
C GLU A 126 -0.88 -5.43 4.49
N GLN A 127 -0.33 -4.83 5.55
CA GLN A 127 0.83 -3.93 5.48
C GLN A 127 2.08 -4.64 4.92
N ARG A 128 2.38 -5.85 5.43
CA ARG A 128 3.51 -6.65 4.91
C ARG A 128 3.35 -7.00 3.44
N ASN A 129 2.15 -7.37 3.02
CA ASN A 129 1.89 -7.65 1.61
C ASN A 129 2.11 -6.42 0.72
N LEU A 130 1.68 -5.24 1.18
CA LEU A 130 1.94 -3.98 0.49
C LEU A 130 3.44 -3.64 0.42
N GLU A 131 4.18 -3.90 1.50
CA GLU A 131 5.63 -3.71 1.52
C GLU A 131 6.34 -4.66 0.54
N ILE A 132 5.96 -5.96 0.54
CA ILE A 132 6.50 -6.94 -0.41
C ILE A 132 6.22 -6.50 -1.85
N LEU A 133 5.00 -6.04 -2.14
CA LEU A 133 4.64 -5.54 -3.46
C LEU A 133 5.47 -4.30 -3.84
N LYS A 134 5.65 -3.35 -2.92
CA LYS A 134 6.49 -2.17 -3.14
C LYS A 134 7.95 -2.53 -3.41
N GLN A 135 8.50 -3.50 -2.67
CA GLN A 135 9.89 -3.94 -2.84
C GLN A 135 10.09 -4.78 -4.11
N SER A 136 9.13 -5.62 -4.47
CA SER A 136 9.23 -6.46 -5.67
C SER A 136 8.87 -5.72 -6.96
N ARG A 137 8.12 -4.62 -6.89
CA ARG A 137 7.70 -3.85 -8.07
C ARG A 137 8.86 -3.38 -8.96
N PRO A 138 9.97 -2.83 -8.45
CA PRO A 138 11.12 -2.47 -9.30
C PRO A 138 11.68 -3.66 -10.07
N ILE A 139 11.84 -4.80 -9.41
CA ILE A 139 12.34 -6.04 -10.05
C ILE A 139 11.36 -6.54 -11.13
N MET A 140 10.06 -6.43 -10.86
CA MET A 140 9.03 -6.79 -11.84
C MET A 140 9.06 -5.85 -13.05
N ILE A 141 9.29 -4.55 -12.85
CA ILE A 141 9.44 -3.56 -13.92
C ILE A 141 10.69 -3.88 -14.75
N ASP A 142 11.83 -4.17 -14.12
CA ASP A 142 13.05 -4.58 -14.83
C ASP A 142 12.80 -5.83 -15.69
N ASN A 143 12.19 -6.85 -15.13
CA ASN A 143 11.83 -8.07 -15.86
C ASN A 143 10.84 -7.81 -17.01
N PHE A 144 9.92 -6.87 -16.84
CA PHE A 144 9.00 -6.45 -17.87
C PHE A 144 9.76 -5.85 -19.07
N PHE A 145 10.66 -4.89 -18.83
CA PHE A 145 11.44 -4.25 -19.89
C PHE A 145 12.42 -5.23 -20.55
N HIS A 146 13.04 -6.14 -19.79
CA HIS A 146 13.86 -7.22 -20.36
C HIS A 146 13.05 -8.08 -21.34
N LYS A 147 11.85 -8.51 -20.95
CA LYS A 147 10.96 -9.28 -21.83
C LYS A 147 10.51 -8.48 -23.04
N LEU A 148 10.20 -7.19 -22.87
CA LEU A 148 9.79 -6.31 -23.95
C LEU A 148 10.87 -6.21 -25.04
N ILE A 149 12.13 -6.06 -24.65
CA ILE A 149 13.27 -5.96 -25.57
C ILE A 149 13.53 -7.30 -26.28
N GLN A 150 13.36 -8.42 -25.60
CA GLN A 150 13.64 -9.76 -26.13
C GLN A 150 12.48 -10.34 -26.96
N SER A 151 11.26 -9.80 -26.82
CA SER A 151 10.08 -10.37 -27.46
C SER A 151 9.96 -9.91 -28.91
N SER A 152 9.83 -10.87 -29.83
CA SER A 152 9.65 -10.64 -31.28
C SER A 152 8.28 -11.03 -31.80
N SER A 153 7.36 -11.57 -30.99
CA SER A 153 6.06 -12.10 -31.42
C SER A 153 4.88 -11.23 -30.96
N ASP A 154 3.80 -11.22 -31.75
CA ASP A 154 2.57 -10.50 -31.42
C ASP A 154 1.85 -11.05 -30.17
N GLU A 155 2.00 -12.34 -29.90
CA GLU A 155 1.46 -12.99 -28.70
C GLU A 155 2.15 -12.48 -27.41
N ALA A 156 3.45 -12.19 -27.49
CA ALA A 156 4.19 -11.56 -26.41
C ALA A 156 3.71 -10.13 -26.13
N ARG A 157 3.31 -9.37 -27.17
CA ARG A 157 2.79 -8.01 -27.00
C ARG A 157 1.49 -7.96 -26.19
N TYR A 158 0.55 -8.88 -26.46
CA TYR A 158 -0.71 -8.96 -25.71
C TYR A 158 -0.48 -9.29 -24.23
N THR A 159 0.38 -10.27 -23.95
CA THR A 159 0.75 -10.65 -22.57
C THR A 159 1.45 -9.50 -21.84
N LEU A 160 2.32 -8.77 -22.53
CA LEU A 160 3.04 -7.63 -21.98
C LEU A 160 2.11 -6.43 -21.68
N SER A 161 1.08 -6.19 -22.50
CA SER A 161 0.09 -5.13 -22.23
C SER A 161 -0.63 -5.37 -20.90
N ASN A 162 -1.18 -6.59 -20.70
CA ASN A 162 -1.85 -6.96 -19.45
C ASN A 162 -0.90 -6.88 -18.22
N TYR A 163 0.38 -7.19 -18.42
CA TYR A 163 1.38 -7.13 -17.35
C TYR A 163 1.78 -5.67 -17.04
N ALA A 164 1.80 -4.79 -18.04
CA ALA A 164 2.01 -3.36 -17.83
C ALA A 164 0.88 -2.73 -17.02
N ASP A 165 -0.37 -3.09 -17.29
CA ASP A 165 -1.53 -2.64 -16.52
C ASP A 165 -1.45 -3.10 -15.06
N TYR A 166 -1.07 -4.36 -14.83
CA TYR A 166 -0.83 -4.87 -13.48
C TYR A 166 0.26 -4.10 -12.74
N LEU A 167 1.33 -3.73 -13.44
CA LEU A 167 2.43 -2.93 -12.90
C LEU A 167 2.09 -1.43 -12.82
N GLN A 168 0.91 -1.02 -13.28
CA GLN A 168 0.50 0.39 -13.37
C GLN A 168 1.52 1.24 -14.16
N LEU A 169 2.05 0.69 -15.23
CA LEU A 169 2.94 1.39 -16.16
C LEU A 169 2.07 2.06 -17.22
N ASN A 170 2.19 3.36 -17.34
CA ASN A 170 1.63 4.05 -18.48
C ASN A 170 2.53 3.80 -19.69
N LEU A 171 2.02 3.09 -20.69
CA LEU A 171 2.69 2.80 -21.95
C LEU A 171 1.98 3.44 -23.14
N ASP A 172 1.15 4.45 -22.93
CA ASP A 172 0.46 5.19 -23.98
C ASP A 172 1.34 6.33 -24.51
N TYR A 173 2.40 5.95 -25.22
CA TYR A 173 3.34 6.87 -25.87
C TYR A 173 3.43 6.60 -27.35
N HIS A 174 3.66 7.66 -28.14
CA HIS A 174 3.76 7.56 -29.61
C HIS A 174 5.13 7.06 -30.07
N TYR A 175 6.19 7.35 -29.30
CA TYR A 175 7.56 7.05 -29.68
C TYR A 175 8.27 6.32 -28.55
N TYR A 176 8.96 5.24 -28.92
CA TYR A 176 9.81 4.45 -28.04
C TYR A 176 11.20 4.33 -28.66
N GLN A 177 12.21 4.47 -27.84
CA GLN A 177 13.60 4.33 -28.25
C GLN A 177 14.36 3.53 -27.18
N ALA A 178 15.30 2.71 -27.64
CA ALA A 178 16.24 2.04 -26.77
C ALA A 178 17.66 2.50 -27.14
N ILE A 179 18.41 2.91 -26.15
CA ILE A 179 19.84 3.29 -26.27
C ILE A 179 20.63 2.26 -25.50
N VAL A 180 21.61 1.65 -26.16
CA VAL A 180 22.52 0.67 -25.55
C VAL A 180 23.89 1.34 -25.35
N ILE A 181 24.35 1.37 -24.12
CA ILE A 181 25.65 1.89 -23.72
C ILE A 181 26.49 0.70 -23.28
N GLN A 182 27.53 0.38 -24.04
CA GLN A 182 28.44 -0.71 -23.73
C GLN A 182 29.70 -0.20 -23.03
N ILE A 183 30.07 -0.85 -21.92
CA ILE A 183 31.29 -0.51 -21.20
C ILE A 183 32.49 -1.21 -21.83
N GLN A 184 33.37 -0.42 -22.43
CA GLN A 184 34.60 -0.95 -22.96
C GLN A 184 35.56 -1.36 -21.86
N ASN A 185 36.33 -2.43 -22.09
CA ASN A 185 37.32 -2.96 -21.14
C ASN A 185 36.73 -3.38 -19.78
N ALA A 186 35.50 -3.80 -19.74
CA ALA A 186 34.81 -4.23 -18.52
C ALA A 186 35.58 -5.33 -17.78
N THR A 187 36.13 -6.31 -18.50
CA THR A 187 36.92 -7.40 -17.94
C THR A 187 38.17 -6.88 -17.21
N ASP A 188 38.95 -5.97 -17.82
CA ASP A 188 40.14 -5.38 -17.20
C ASP A 188 39.79 -4.57 -15.94
N ILE A 189 38.62 -3.90 -15.94
CA ILE A 189 38.17 -3.12 -14.79
C ILE A 189 37.76 -4.07 -13.64
N LYS A 190 37.04 -5.17 -13.95
CA LYS A 190 36.66 -6.17 -12.97
C LYS A 190 37.87 -6.87 -12.33
N GLU A 191 38.88 -7.19 -13.12
CA GLU A 191 40.13 -7.79 -12.62
C GLU A 191 40.91 -6.85 -11.71
N LYS A 192 40.95 -5.55 -12.03
CA LYS A 192 41.73 -4.55 -11.26
C LYS A 192 41.02 -4.07 -9.99
N LYS A 193 39.70 -3.95 -10.02
CA LYS A 193 38.89 -3.31 -8.95
C LYS A 193 37.95 -4.24 -8.23
N GLY A 194 37.75 -5.44 -8.75
CA GLY A 194 36.78 -6.41 -8.25
C GLY A 194 35.39 -6.26 -8.89
N ILE A 195 34.67 -7.36 -8.92
CA ILE A 195 33.35 -7.46 -9.56
C ILE A 195 32.33 -6.58 -8.83
N GLU A 196 32.36 -6.54 -7.50
CA GLU A 196 31.41 -5.79 -6.67
C GLU A 196 31.55 -4.27 -6.89
N GLU A 197 32.78 -3.75 -6.85
CA GLU A 197 33.01 -2.32 -7.11
C GLU A 197 32.60 -1.91 -8.54
N TYR A 198 32.83 -2.81 -9.50
CA TYR A 198 32.40 -2.60 -10.88
C TYR A 198 30.87 -2.48 -10.98
N HIS A 199 30.11 -3.39 -10.36
CA HIS A 199 28.65 -3.37 -10.38
C HIS A 199 28.06 -2.13 -9.69
N ILE A 200 28.64 -1.72 -8.55
CA ILE A 200 28.23 -0.49 -7.87
C ILE A 200 28.39 0.73 -8.79
N LYS A 201 29.51 0.81 -9.51
CA LYS A 201 29.76 1.91 -10.47
C LYS A 201 28.79 1.85 -11.66
N LEU A 202 28.52 0.67 -12.19
CA LEU A 202 27.57 0.50 -13.28
C LEU A 202 26.16 0.97 -12.88
N MET A 203 25.71 0.64 -11.68
CA MET A 203 24.43 1.11 -11.13
C MET A 203 24.44 2.64 -10.96
N SER A 204 25.48 3.19 -10.37
CA SER A 204 25.60 4.65 -10.21
C SER A 204 25.60 5.41 -11.55
N MET A 205 26.23 4.86 -12.58
CA MET A 205 26.16 5.41 -13.93
C MET A 205 24.74 5.33 -14.52
N SER A 206 24.07 4.21 -14.33
CA SER A 206 22.68 4.01 -14.75
C SER A 206 21.75 5.05 -14.10
N ASP A 207 21.88 5.28 -12.80
CA ASP A 207 21.08 6.28 -12.07
C ASP A 207 21.38 7.71 -12.57
N THR A 208 22.63 8.05 -12.79
CA THR A 208 23.03 9.35 -13.33
C THR A 208 22.46 9.59 -14.72
N ILE A 209 22.52 8.58 -15.61
CA ILE A 209 21.95 8.65 -16.95
C ILE A 209 20.44 8.87 -16.86
N LYS A 210 19.76 8.13 -15.98
CA LYS A 210 18.34 8.26 -15.77
C LYS A 210 17.95 9.67 -15.29
N GLU A 211 18.68 10.24 -14.36
CA GLU A 211 18.45 11.61 -13.89
C GLU A 211 18.63 12.65 -15.00
N LEU A 212 19.68 12.54 -15.81
CA LEU A 212 19.95 13.46 -16.92
C LEU A 212 18.82 13.48 -17.97
N PHE A 213 18.18 12.34 -18.21
CA PHE A 213 17.12 12.23 -19.20
C PHE A 213 15.73 12.53 -18.65
N ASN A 214 15.53 12.46 -17.33
CA ASN A 214 14.24 12.56 -16.67
C ASN A 214 13.51 13.89 -16.92
N GLU A 215 14.23 14.97 -17.20
CA GLU A 215 13.65 16.28 -17.51
C GLU A 215 13.07 16.37 -18.92
N HIS A 216 13.47 15.45 -19.82
CA HIS A 216 13.19 15.55 -21.25
C HIS A 216 12.23 14.48 -21.79
N PHE A 217 12.03 13.39 -21.05
CA PHE A 217 11.23 12.25 -21.48
C PHE A 217 10.19 11.85 -20.45
N SER A 218 9.06 11.34 -20.92
CA SER A 218 7.92 11.01 -20.07
C SER A 218 8.06 9.64 -19.38
N LEU A 219 8.76 8.70 -20.01
CA LEU A 219 9.09 7.40 -19.45
C LEU A 219 10.57 7.15 -19.65
N ILE A 220 11.27 6.82 -18.58
CA ILE A 220 12.67 6.43 -18.62
C ILE A 220 12.85 5.20 -17.76
N HIS A 221 13.44 4.17 -18.35
CA HIS A 221 13.82 2.98 -17.62
C HIS A 221 15.21 2.53 -18.04
N THR A 222 16.03 2.21 -17.06
CA THR A 222 17.40 1.71 -17.30
C THR A 222 17.48 0.26 -16.88
N LEU A 223 18.06 -0.56 -17.75
CA LEU A 223 18.38 -1.96 -17.47
C LEU A 223 19.90 -2.10 -17.47
N THR A 224 20.43 -2.74 -16.45
CA THR A 224 21.85 -3.09 -16.40
C THR A 224 22.00 -4.58 -16.59
N SER A 225 22.86 -4.98 -17.52
CA SER A 225 23.15 -6.39 -17.77
C SER A 225 24.62 -6.54 -18.11
N PHE A 226 25.31 -7.41 -17.41
CA PHE A 226 26.74 -7.69 -17.56
C PHE A 226 27.60 -6.42 -17.71
N ASP A 227 27.80 -5.91 -18.92
CA ASP A 227 28.68 -4.78 -19.25
C ASP A 227 27.94 -3.71 -20.06
N GLU A 228 26.62 -3.71 -20.00
CA GLU A 228 25.77 -2.82 -20.78
C GLU A 228 24.73 -2.12 -19.89
N ILE A 229 24.44 -0.87 -20.26
CA ILE A 229 23.27 -0.14 -19.75
C ILE A 229 22.34 0.06 -20.92
N VAL A 230 21.11 -0.46 -20.82
CA VAL A 230 20.06 -0.24 -21.81
C VAL A 230 19.11 0.82 -21.26
N LEU A 231 19.01 1.94 -21.93
CA LEU A 231 18.08 3.01 -21.61
C LEU A 231 16.86 2.89 -22.54
N VAL A 232 15.70 2.65 -21.93
CA VAL A 232 14.40 2.69 -22.65
C VAL A 232 13.74 4.02 -22.35
N ILE A 233 13.46 4.78 -23.40
CA ILE A 233 12.79 6.07 -23.32
C ILE A 233 11.52 6.09 -24.15
N ALA A 234 10.50 6.80 -23.65
CA ALA A 234 9.27 7.01 -24.39
C ALA A 234 8.78 8.46 -24.26
N HIS A 235 8.19 8.98 -25.33
CA HIS A 235 7.68 10.35 -25.36
C HIS A 235 6.57 10.52 -26.40
N ASN A 236 5.80 11.60 -26.25
CA ASN A 236 4.67 11.94 -27.13
C ASN A 236 5.02 13.03 -28.16
N TYR A 237 6.23 13.57 -28.11
CA TYR A 237 6.62 14.65 -29.00
C TYR A 237 7.45 14.14 -30.18
N SER A 238 7.14 14.57 -31.40
CA SER A 238 7.93 14.33 -32.60
C SER A 238 9.19 15.24 -32.64
N ASN A 239 9.96 15.27 -31.55
CA ASN A 239 11.15 16.14 -31.48
C ASN A 239 12.35 15.49 -32.16
N GLN A 240 12.40 15.54 -33.48
CA GLN A 240 13.61 15.30 -34.25
C GLN A 240 14.77 16.28 -33.91
N LYS A 241 14.51 17.33 -33.14
CA LYS A 241 15.49 18.39 -32.84
C LYS A 241 16.56 18.06 -31.78
N TYR A 242 16.35 17.07 -30.96
CA TYR A 242 17.25 16.77 -29.84
C TYR A 242 18.30 15.67 -30.11
N PHE A 243 18.23 14.99 -31.24
CA PHE A 243 19.15 13.88 -31.56
C PHE A 243 20.18 14.18 -32.64
N TYR A 244 20.26 15.40 -33.15
CA TYR A 244 21.18 15.79 -34.23
C TYR A 244 22.04 17.03 -33.91
N ASN A 245 22.30 17.33 -32.63
CA ASN A 245 23.33 18.34 -32.26
C ASN A 245 24.40 17.72 -31.40
#